data_996d76b0c2f945a632f09725860cf90a
#
_entry.id   996d76b0c2f945a632f09725860cf90a
#
_cell.length_a   1.000
_cell.length_b   1.000
_cell.length_c   1.000
_cell.angle_alpha   90.00
_cell.angle_beta   90.00
_cell.angle_gamma   90.00
#
_symmetry.space_group_name_H-M   'P 1'
#
loop_
_entity.id
_entity.type
_entity.pdbx_description
1 polymer ?
#
loop_
_entity_poly.entity_id
_entity_poly.type
_entity_poly.pdbx_seq_one_letter_code
_entity_poly.pdbx_strand_id
1 'polypeptide(L)'
;KAALSVQGDGNVTIELDGKNELKSGYGRAGLEKNTSKGTLTLKDDKEPGSLKAEGGTGAAGIGGSENNGTNNITISGGTVKAIGGPQSAGIGGGNGGGGDHITITGGTVTAEGGPGGAGIGSGGEGDGDGGSHITITGGTVNAIGGYWGAGIGGGGFKSGNDITITGGTVTAEGGTCGAGIGGGGWSSGSGNITVSGAAQVTAVAGKGQKLNASGSGATIGDGYHDEGTYDEDGNWFPGSGKEVQVDINGLTTGHIYHKVYNEDGSLKREWWEPERPQPNPEESNEVDLGTPGLHVETLEGSLLPFDARRQGGTLTVTSDTLAARLHGTRQALEALREQGVEQIQFVTTLKTTTLSVA
;
A
#
# COMPACT_ATOMS: atom_id res chain seq x y z
N LYS A 1 26.13 11.90 -11.82
CA LYS A 1 26.51 11.97 -10.39
C LYS A 1 25.24 11.79 -9.56
N ALA A 2 25.34 11.20 -8.35
CA ALA A 2 24.26 11.24 -7.35
C ALA A 2 24.05 12.69 -6.88
N ALA A 3 22.80 13.05 -6.57
CA ALA A 3 22.52 14.36 -5.99
C ALA A 3 23.04 14.40 -4.54
N LEU A 4 22.79 13.32 -3.77
CA LEU A 4 23.35 13.09 -2.45
C LEU A 4 23.71 11.61 -2.30
N SER A 5 24.88 11.31 -1.76
CA SER A 5 25.35 9.93 -1.55
C SER A 5 25.83 9.75 -0.12
N VAL A 6 25.27 8.75 0.55
CA VAL A 6 25.67 8.31 1.89
C VAL A 6 26.55 7.07 1.72
N GLN A 7 27.79 7.15 2.19
CA GLN A 7 28.81 6.12 2.04
C GLN A 7 29.45 5.75 3.38
N GLY A 8 29.99 4.53 3.42
CA GLY A 8 30.68 4.02 4.60
C GLY A 8 29.75 3.35 5.61
N ASP A 9 30.33 2.87 6.69
CA ASP A 9 29.66 2.02 7.68
C ASP A 9 29.10 2.79 8.90
N GLY A 10 29.21 4.12 8.89
CA GLY A 10 28.64 4.98 9.94
C GLY A 10 27.15 5.22 9.74
N ASN A 11 26.42 5.35 10.85
CA ASN A 11 25.01 5.75 10.80
C ASN A 11 24.88 7.23 10.42
N VAL A 12 23.95 7.53 9.53
CA VAL A 12 23.65 8.90 9.09
C VAL A 12 22.18 9.19 9.32
N THR A 13 21.89 10.29 9.97
CA THR A 13 20.53 10.81 10.13
C THR A 13 20.40 12.09 9.36
N ILE A 14 19.36 12.17 8.52
CA ILE A 14 18.98 13.38 7.80
C ILE A 14 17.69 13.88 8.42
N GLU A 15 17.73 15.07 9.03
CA GLU A 15 16.56 15.82 9.44
C GLU A 15 16.00 16.51 8.21
N LEU A 16 14.72 16.25 7.92
CA LEU A 16 14.02 16.94 6.85
C LEU A 16 13.50 18.27 7.37
N ASP A 17 13.92 19.34 6.74
CA ASP A 17 13.51 20.70 7.10
C ASP A 17 13.11 21.42 5.80
N GLY A 18 11.88 21.92 5.73
CA GLY A 18 11.33 22.55 4.54
C GLY A 18 11.23 21.60 3.35
N LYS A 19 11.34 22.13 2.13
CA LYS A 19 11.16 21.38 0.90
C LYS A 19 12.50 21.03 0.26
N ASN A 20 12.78 19.72 0.15
CA ASN A 20 14.02 19.20 -0.43
C ASN A 20 13.72 18.41 -1.71
N GLU A 21 14.56 18.59 -2.73
CA GLU A 21 14.46 17.86 -3.99
C GLU A 21 15.84 17.35 -4.42
N LEU A 22 15.95 16.04 -4.65
CA LEU A 22 17.14 15.36 -5.11
C LEU A 22 16.82 14.65 -6.43
N LYS A 23 17.54 15.00 -7.49
CA LYS A 23 17.41 14.37 -8.80
C LYS A 23 18.76 13.98 -9.33
N SER A 24 18.91 12.72 -9.70
CA SER A 24 20.17 12.15 -10.14
C SER A 24 20.16 11.79 -11.62
N GLY A 25 21.36 11.68 -12.19
CA GLY A 25 21.55 11.23 -13.55
C GLY A 25 21.67 9.71 -13.65
N TYR A 26 21.93 9.23 -14.86
CA TYR A 26 22.06 7.82 -15.21
C TYR A 26 22.88 7.02 -14.18
N GLY A 27 22.37 5.85 -13.80
CA GLY A 27 22.99 4.90 -12.90
C GLY A 27 23.11 5.32 -11.43
N ARG A 28 22.52 6.46 -11.02
CA ARG A 28 22.66 7.00 -9.66
C ARG A 28 21.31 7.24 -9.00
N ALA A 29 21.20 6.87 -7.73
CA ALA A 29 19.98 7.09 -6.96
C ALA A 29 19.81 8.58 -6.58
N GLY A 30 18.56 9.02 -6.40
CA GLY A 30 18.26 10.38 -5.98
C GLY A 30 18.92 10.68 -4.63
N LEU A 31 18.61 9.90 -3.61
CA LEU A 31 19.36 9.78 -2.36
C LEU A 31 20.04 8.41 -2.37
N GLU A 32 21.34 8.40 -2.60
CA GLU A 32 22.07 7.16 -2.80
C GLU A 32 22.58 6.58 -1.49
N LYS A 33 22.20 5.35 -1.22
CA LYS A 33 22.66 4.52 -0.13
C LYS A 33 22.80 3.08 -0.66
N ASN A 34 23.99 2.76 -1.13
CA ASN A 34 24.33 1.40 -1.54
C ASN A 34 24.51 0.48 -0.32
N THR A 35 24.65 -0.81 -0.55
CA THR A 35 24.86 -1.78 0.52
C THR A 35 26.07 -1.40 1.37
N SER A 36 25.84 -1.14 2.64
CA SER A 36 26.85 -0.85 3.67
C SER A 36 26.27 -1.13 5.05
N LYS A 37 27.11 -1.23 6.07
CA LYS A 37 26.66 -1.59 7.44
C LYS A 37 25.89 -0.47 8.14
N GLY A 38 26.21 0.79 7.82
CA GLY A 38 25.57 1.94 8.44
C GLY A 38 24.08 2.09 8.09
N THR A 39 23.32 2.69 8.97
CA THR A 39 21.89 3.00 8.77
C THR A 39 21.73 4.41 8.23
N LEU A 40 20.91 4.58 7.20
CA LEU A 40 20.38 5.88 6.79
C LEU A 40 19.02 6.09 7.43
N THR A 41 18.88 7.12 8.26
CA THR A 41 17.60 7.50 8.87
C THR A 41 17.12 8.83 8.31
N LEU A 42 15.90 8.86 7.80
CA LEU A 42 15.17 10.09 7.46
C LEU A 42 14.16 10.36 8.56
N LYS A 43 14.18 11.57 9.11
CA LYS A 43 13.26 11.99 10.18
C LYS A 43 12.82 13.44 9.99
N ASP A 44 11.80 13.83 10.74
CA ASP A 44 11.24 15.17 10.76
C ASP A 44 10.68 15.43 12.16
N ASP A 45 11.51 16.00 13.02
CA ASP A 45 11.20 16.22 14.44
C ASP A 45 10.96 17.71 14.77
N LYS A 46 11.27 18.62 13.86
CA LYS A 46 11.32 20.07 14.16
C LYS A 46 10.27 20.87 13.40
N GLU A 47 10.45 20.98 12.10
CA GLU A 47 9.60 21.78 11.22
C GLU A 47 9.12 20.89 10.07
N PRO A 48 7.89 21.07 9.56
CA PRO A 48 7.38 20.22 8.51
C PRO A 48 8.33 20.13 7.31
N GLY A 49 8.89 18.94 7.12
CA GLY A 49 9.90 18.67 6.11
C GLY A 49 9.43 17.71 5.04
N SER A 50 9.95 17.90 3.84
CA SER A 50 9.67 16.99 2.73
C SER A 50 10.92 16.70 1.91
N LEU A 51 10.95 15.49 1.34
CA LEU A 51 11.95 15.04 0.41
C LEU A 51 11.28 14.43 -0.82
N LYS A 52 11.61 14.98 -2.00
CA LYS A 52 11.37 14.33 -3.27
C LYS A 52 12.71 13.82 -3.81
N ALA A 53 12.84 12.52 -4.03
CA ALA A 53 14.06 11.91 -4.55
C ALA A 53 13.75 11.13 -5.84
N GLU A 54 14.41 11.51 -6.92
CA GLU A 54 14.28 10.89 -8.25
C GLU A 54 15.59 10.22 -8.66
N GLY A 55 15.53 8.91 -8.89
CA GLY A 55 16.64 8.14 -9.44
C GLY A 55 16.79 8.34 -10.95
N GLY A 56 18.02 8.26 -11.45
CA GLY A 56 18.28 8.15 -12.88
C GLY A 56 17.98 6.73 -13.38
N THR A 57 18.09 6.53 -14.68
CA THR A 57 17.93 5.21 -15.31
C THR A 57 18.78 4.16 -14.57
N GLY A 58 18.19 3.06 -14.20
CA GLY A 58 18.84 1.96 -13.49
C GLY A 58 19.07 2.21 -11.99
N ALA A 59 18.51 3.25 -11.40
CA ALA A 59 18.79 3.55 -9.99
C ALA A 59 17.53 3.95 -9.21
N ALA A 60 17.51 3.63 -7.91
CA ALA A 60 16.39 3.90 -7.03
C ALA A 60 16.14 5.41 -6.81
N GLY A 61 14.93 5.77 -6.39
CA GLY A 61 14.67 7.11 -5.86
C GLY A 61 15.48 7.34 -4.58
N ILE A 62 15.34 6.42 -3.62
CA ILE A 62 16.15 6.37 -2.40
C ILE A 62 16.72 4.96 -2.28
N GLY A 63 18.05 4.82 -2.25
CA GLY A 63 18.71 3.53 -2.09
C GLY A 63 19.82 3.24 -3.08
N GLY A 64 19.72 2.10 -3.77
CA GLY A 64 20.78 1.57 -4.63
C GLY A 64 20.97 2.33 -5.96
N SER A 65 22.21 2.51 -6.35
CA SER A 65 22.59 2.87 -7.73
C SER A 65 22.45 1.64 -8.65
N GLU A 66 22.67 1.83 -9.95
CA GLU A 66 22.66 0.75 -10.94
C GLU A 66 23.57 -0.41 -10.52
N ASN A 67 23.05 -1.66 -10.60
CA ASN A 67 23.69 -2.90 -10.17
C ASN A 67 23.98 -2.96 -8.65
N ASN A 68 23.40 -2.11 -7.86
CA ASN A 68 23.57 -2.13 -6.40
C ASN A 68 22.23 -2.26 -5.68
N GLY A 69 22.25 -3.10 -4.65
CA GLY A 69 21.20 -3.15 -3.65
C GLY A 69 21.34 -2.01 -2.65
N THR A 70 20.39 -1.96 -1.73
CA THR A 70 20.46 -1.13 -0.54
C THR A 70 20.09 -1.94 0.69
N ASN A 71 20.52 -1.47 1.85
CA ASN A 71 20.09 -2.00 3.14
C ASN A 71 20.06 -0.91 4.21
N ASN A 72 19.44 -1.22 5.35
CA ASN A 72 19.43 -0.36 6.53
C ASN A 72 18.94 1.07 6.25
N ILE A 73 17.75 1.19 5.65
CA ILE A 73 17.06 2.48 5.50
C ILE A 73 15.94 2.55 6.51
N THR A 74 15.87 3.64 7.27
CA THR A 74 14.78 3.93 8.20
C THR A 74 14.11 5.25 7.84
N ILE A 75 12.78 5.26 7.76
CA ILE A 75 11.99 6.49 7.61
C ILE A 75 11.08 6.60 8.83
N SER A 76 11.29 7.64 9.64
CA SER A 76 10.56 7.85 10.89
C SER A 76 9.66 9.10 10.87
N GLY A 77 9.78 9.97 9.86
CA GLY A 77 8.98 11.19 9.76
C GLY A 77 9.10 11.88 8.42
N GLY A 78 8.36 12.98 8.28
CA GLY A 78 8.33 13.83 7.11
C GLY A 78 7.46 13.32 5.95
N THR A 79 7.41 14.13 4.89
CA THR A 79 6.73 13.76 3.65
C THR A 79 7.78 13.33 2.63
N VAL A 80 7.86 12.04 2.33
CA VAL A 80 8.87 11.45 1.44
C VAL A 80 8.20 10.96 0.17
N LYS A 81 8.66 11.47 -0.99
CA LYS A 81 8.31 10.93 -2.31
C LYS A 81 9.57 10.42 -3.00
N ALA A 82 9.61 9.12 -3.23
CA ALA A 82 10.72 8.44 -3.90
C ALA A 82 10.26 7.85 -5.22
N ILE A 83 10.96 8.19 -6.32
CA ILE A 83 10.66 7.75 -7.68
C ILE A 83 11.86 7.03 -8.25
N GLY A 84 11.70 5.74 -8.52
CA GLY A 84 12.73 4.93 -9.16
C GLY A 84 12.85 5.22 -10.67
N GLY A 85 14.07 5.18 -11.18
CA GLY A 85 14.29 5.12 -12.61
C GLY A 85 13.89 3.76 -13.20
N PRO A 86 13.91 3.60 -14.54
CA PRO A 86 13.63 2.31 -15.16
C PRO A 86 14.41 1.16 -14.51
N GLN A 87 13.75 0.03 -14.27
CA GLN A 87 14.25 -1.18 -13.63
C GLN A 87 14.63 -1.02 -12.15
N SER A 88 14.14 -0.01 -11.45
CA SER A 88 14.60 0.30 -10.10
C SER A 88 13.46 0.59 -9.14
N ALA A 89 13.66 0.32 -7.88
CA ALA A 89 12.68 0.60 -6.84
C ALA A 89 12.48 2.11 -6.59
N GLY A 90 11.31 2.49 -6.10
CA GLY A 90 11.11 3.82 -5.51
C GLY A 90 12.02 3.99 -4.29
N ILE A 91 11.87 3.10 -3.31
CA ILE A 91 12.76 2.98 -2.15
C ILE A 91 13.33 1.57 -2.15
N GLY A 92 14.65 1.42 -2.30
CA GLY A 92 15.26 0.11 -2.31
C GLY A 92 16.38 -0.08 -3.32
N GLY A 93 16.36 -1.19 -4.04
CA GLY A 93 17.42 -1.55 -4.99
C GLY A 93 17.37 -0.78 -6.31
N GLY A 94 18.56 -0.53 -6.88
CA GLY A 94 18.69 -0.18 -8.30
C GLY A 94 18.44 -1.40 -9.19
N ASN A 95 18.58 -1.23 -10.51
CA ASN A 95 18.51 -2.33 -11.47
C ASN A 95 19.45 -3.45 -11.03
N GLY A 96 18.99 -4.69 -11.02
CA GLY A 96 19.77 -5.84 -10.52
C GLY A 96 19.94 -5.89 -9.00
N GLY A 97 19.63 -4.85 -8.24
CA GLY A 97 19.85 -4.75 -6.80
C GLY A 97 18.64 -5.17 -5.94
N GLY A 98 18.89 -5.78 -4.78
CA GLY A 98 17.90 -6.03 -3.75
C GLY A 98 17.64 -4.81 -2.87
N GLY A 99 16.47 -4.76 -2.24
CA GLY A 99 16.17 -3.82 -1.16
C GLY A 99 15.98 -4.61 0.13
N ASP A 100 16.81 -4.36 1.10
CA ASP A 100 16.87 -5.16 2.30
C ASP A 100 16.89 -4.28 3.56
N HIS A 101 16.28 -4.77 4.68
CA HIS A 101 16.22 -4.01 5.93
C HIS A 101 15.70 -2.58 5.78
N ILE A 102 14.54 -2.43 5.13
CA ILE A 102 13.85 -1.14 4.99
C ILE A 102 12.79 -1.04 6.09
N THR A 103 12.88 -0.01 6.93
CA THR A 103 11.97 0.18 8.05
C THR A 103 11.24 1.51 7.93
N ILE A 104 9.91 1.50 8.04
CA ILE A 104 9.09 2.71 8.08
C ILE A 104 8.32 2.73 9.40
N THR A 105 8.59 3.72 10.23
CA THR A 105 7.97 3.88 11.55
C THR A 105 7.03 5.08 11.64
N GLY A 106 7.06 5.97 10.64
CA GLY A 106 6.25 7.19 10.62
C GLY A 106 6.37 7.95 9.31
N GLY A 107 5.74 9.14 9.28
CA GLY A 107 5.72 10.01 8.12
C GLY A 107 4.67 9.65 7.06
N THR A 108 4.68 10.40 5.97
CA THR A 108 3.87 10.15 4.77
C THR A 108 4.82 9.77 3.63
N VAL A 109 4.79 8.52 3.22
CA VAL A 109 5.73 7.93 2.25
C VAL A 109 4.99 7.55 0.97
N THR A 110 5.43 8.09 -0.16
CA THR A 110 5.02 7.64 -1.50
C THR A 110 6.24 7.09 -2.22
N ALA A 111 6.20 5.82 -2.57
CA ALA A 111 7.28 5.13 -3.28
C ALA A 111 6.77 4.58 -4.61
N GLU A 112 7.30 5.11 -5.70
CA GLU A 112 6.92 4.73 -7.06
C GLU A 112 8.11 4.00 -7.72
N GLY A 113 7.93 2.72 -8.04
CA GLY A 113 8.91 1.96 -8.81
C GLY A 113 8.93 2.38 -10.28
N GLY A 114 10.11 2.44 -10.89
CA GLY A 114 10.22 2.53 -12.33
C GLY A 114 9.77 1.21 -13.00
N PRO A 115 9.56 1.19 -14.33
CA PRO A 115 9.24 -0.06 -15.04
C PRO A 115 10.20 -1.17 -14.63
N GLY A 116 9.68 -2.30 -14.14
CA GLY A 116 10.45 -3.41 -13.60
C GLY A 116 10.78 -3.33 -12.11
N GLY A 117 10.69 -2.18 -11.46
CA GLY A 117 11.04 -2.02 -10.04
C GLY A 117 9.84 -2.07 -9.11
N ALA A 118 10.06 -2.49 -7.88
CA ALA A 118 9.07 -2.40 -6.81
C ALA A 118 8.85 -0.95 -6.36
N GLY A 119 7.69 -0.64 -5.76
CA GLY A 119 7.51 0.62 -5.04
C GLY A 119 8.51 0.70 -3.88
N ILE A 120 8.47 -0.28 -2.99
CA ILE A 120 9.43 -0.47 -1.88
C ILE A 120 10.00 -1.88 -1.99
N GLY A 121 11.32 -2.01 -2.13
CA GLY A 121 12.00 -3.30 -2.18
C GLY A 121 13.06 -3.39 -3.27
N SER A 122 13.00 -4.38 -4.16
CA SER A 122 14.05 -4.58 -5.15
C SER A 122 13.80 -3.87 -6.48
N GLY A 123 14.90 -3.59 -7.19
CA GLY A 123 14.83 -3.33 -8.63
C GLY A 123 14.50 -4.59 -9.41
N GLY A 124 14.17 -4.40 -10.71
CA GLY A 124 13.95 -5.50 -11.66
C GLY A 124 15.25 -6.05 -12.22
N GLU A 125 15.15 -7.11 -12.98
CA GLU A 125 16.21 -7.80 -13.70
C GLU A 125 17.48 -8.11 -12.87
N GLY A 126 18.45 -8.82 -13.51
CA GLY A 126 19.74 -9.18 -12.87
C GLY A 126 19.61 -10.22 -11.75
N ASP A 127 20.76 -10.67 -11.27
CA ASP A 127 20.89 -11.82 -10.34
C ASP A 127 20.82 -11.43 -8.86
N GLY A 128 20.55 -10.17 -8.54
CA GLY A 128 20.47 -9.70 -7.15
C GLY A 128 19.23 -10.21 -6.42
N ASP A 129 19.29 -10.15 -5.08
CA ASP A 129 18.21 -10.60 -4.21
C ASP A 129 16.91 -9.81 -4.43
N GLY A 130 15.80 -10.40 -4.04
CA GLY A 130 14.49 -9.75 -4.00
C GLY A 130 14.39 -8.65 -2.93
N GLY A 131 13.21 -8.09 -2.76
CA GLY A 131 12.92 -7.20 -1.63
C GLY A 131 12.69 -8.04 -0.36
N SER A 132 13.49 -7.80 0.68
CA SER A 132 13.40 -8.60 1.91
C SER A 132 13.56 -7.76 3.18
N HIS A 133 13.13 -8.33 4.32
CA HIS A 133 13.19 -7.68 5.63
C HIS A 133 12.61 -6.25 5.62
N ILE A 134 11.42 -6.11 5.02
CA ILE A 134 10.71 -4.82 4.98
C ILE A 134 9.75 -4.76 6.17
N THR A 135 9.91 -3.75 7.01
CA THR A 135 9.10 -3.58 8.22
C THR A 135 8.37 -2.24 8.23
N ILE A 136 7.05 -2.26 8.40
CA ILE A 136 6.24 -1.05 8.53
C ILE A 136 5.49 -1.12 9.85
N THR A 137 5.80 -0.18 10.75
CA THR A 137 5.18 -0.11 12.09
C THR A 137 4.30 1.12 12.28
N GLY A 138 4.30 2.05 11.33
CA GLY A 138 3.53 3.28 11.40
C GLY A 138 3.62 4.12 10.14
N GLY A 139 2.97 5.29 10.18
CA GLY A 139 2.93 6.23 9.07
C GLY A 139 1.82 5.95 8.05
N THR A 140 1.78 6.76 7.00
CA THR A 140 0.93 6.57 5.82
C THR A 140 1.82 6.23 4.64
N VAL A 141 1.70 5.01 4.12
CA VAL A 141 2.57 4.48 3.08
C VAL A 141 1.76 4.17 1.83
N ASN A 142 2.16 4.75 0.70
CA ASN A 142 1.65 4.44 -0.63
C ASN A 142 2.80 3.90 -1.49
N ALA A 143 2.78 2.60 -1.75
CA ALA A 143 3.81 1.90 -2.51
C ALA A 143 3.24 1.39 -3.83
N ILE A 144 3.77 1.88 -4.94
CA ILE A 144 3.29 1.59 -6.29
C ILE A 144 4.41 0.92 -7.07
N GLY A 145 4.17 -0.33 -7.46
CA GLY A 145 5.08 -1.06 -8.34
C GLY A 145 5.08 -0.50 -9.77
N GLY A 146 6.25 -0.47 -10.39
CA GLY A 146 6.35 -0.26 -11.82
C GLY A 146 5.86 -1.48 -12.60
N TYR A 147 5.87 -1.40 -13.92
CA TYR A 147 5.53 -2.51 -14.79
C TYR A 147 6.31 -3.78 -14.36
N TRP A 148 5.63 -4.86 -14.00
CA TRP A 148 6.14 -6.09 -13.37
C TRP A 148 6.62 -5.97 -11.91
N GLY A 149 6.71 -4.80 -11.32
CA GLY A 149 7.12 -4.66 -9.92
C GLY A 149 5.96 -4.87 -8.94
N ALA A 150 6.25 -5.39 -7.77
CA ALA A 150 5.31 -5.38 -6.65
C ALA A 150 5.16 -3.97 -6.07
N GLY A 151 4.04 -3.68 -5.39
CA GLY A 151 3.94 -2.48 -4.58
C GLY A 151 5.00 -2.50 -3.48
N ILE A 152 5.03 -3.57 -2.69
CA ILE A 152 6.05 -3.82 -1.65
C ILE A 152 6.64 -5.20 -1.88
N GLY A 153 7.94 -5.31 -2.06
CA GLY A 153 8.66 -6.57 -2.21
C GLY A 153 9.53 -6.67 -3.45
N GLY A 154 9.24 -7.61 -4.35
CA GLY A 154 10.06 -7.89 -5.52
C GLY A 154 9.84 -6.96 -6.70
N GLY A 155 10.89 -6.58 -7.41
CA GLY A 155 10.80 -6.12 -8.79
C GLY A 155 10.51 -7.28 -9.74
N GLY A 156 10.40 -7.03 -11.04
CA GLY A 156 10.16 -8.08 -12.03
C GLY A 156 11.17 -9.22 -11.90
N PHE A 157 10.68 -10.46 -11.97
CA PHE A 157 11.44 -11.72 -11.78
C PHE A 157 11.94 -11.98 -10.36
N LYS A 158 11.60 -11.14 -9.37
CA LYS A 158 12.12 -11.27 -8.00
C LYS A 158 11.01 -11.46 -6.98
N SER A 159 11.30 -12.24 -5.95
CA SER A 159 10.39 -12.49 -4.84
C SER A 159 10.43 -11.36 -3.81
N GLY A 160 9.35 -11.23 -3.02
CA GLY A 160 9.32 -10.42 -1.80
C GLY A 160 9.23 -11.34 -0.60
N ASN A 161 10.17 -11.21 0.36
CA ASN A 161 10.25 -12.10 1.52
C ASN A 161 10.35 -11.31 2.81
N ASP A 162 9.92 -11.94 3.92
CA ASP A 162 10.05 -11.37 5.28
C ASP A 162 9.52 -9.93 5.38
N ILE A 163 8.27 -9.74 4.93
CA ILE A 163 7.58 -8.45 4.98
C ILE A 163 6.67 -8.44 6.20
N THR A 164 6.88 -7.47 7.09
CA THR A 164 6.12 -7.33 8.34
C THR A 164 5.46 -5.97 8.43
N ILE A 165 4.13 -5.94 8.59
CA ILE A 165 3.35 -4.71 8.75
C ILE A 165 2.58 -4.82 10.06
N THR A 166 2.94 -4.00 11.07
CA THR A 166 2.33 -4.05 12.41
C THR A 166 1.51 -2.81 12.76
N GLY A 167 1.55 -1.80 11.91
CA GLY A 167 0.81 -0.56 12.11
C GLY A 167 0.87 0.35 10.90
N GLY A 168 0.23 1.50 11.01
CA GLY A 168 0.12 2.48 9.92
C GLY A 168 -1.02 2.18 8.94
N THR A 169 -1.17 3.09 7.98
CA THR A 169 -2.10 2.97 6.85
C THR A 169 -1.26 2.72 5.59
N VAL A 170 -1.35 1.52 5.04
CA VAL A 170 -0.52 1.07 3.92
C VAL A 170 -1.39 0.76 2.71
N THR A 171 -1.09 1.41 1.59
CA THR A 171 -1.61 1.03 0.28
C THR A 171 -0.45 0.49 -0.55
N ALA A 172 -0.57 -0.74 -1.00
CA ALA A 172 0.42 -1.40 -1.84
C ALA A 172 -0.24 -1.85 -3.15
N GLU A 173 0.14 -1.23 -4.24
CA GLU A 173 -0.38 -1.51 -5.57
C GLU A 173 0.71 -2.16 -6.45
N GLY A 174 0.45 -3.37 -6.92
CA GLY A 174 1.30 -4.04 -7.89
C GLY A 174 1.21 -3.34 -9.25
N GLY A 175 2.34 -3.19 -9.92
CA GLY A 175 2.36 -2.87 -11.34
C GLY A 175 1.80 -4.05 -12.17
N THR A 176 1.70 -3.89 -13.46
CA THR A 176 1.19 -4.96 -14.33
C THR A 176 1.89 -6.28 -14.03
N CYS A 177 1.12 -7.32 -13.72
CA CYS A 177 1.60 -8.65 -13.34
C CYS A 177 2.30 -8.75 -11.96
N GLY A 178 2.60 -7.64 -11.27
CA GLY A 178 3.19 -7.66 -9.93
C GLY A 178 2.16 -7.87 -8.83
N ALA A 179 2.55 -8.40 -7.70
CA ALA A 179 1.70 -8.46 -6.51
C ALA A 179 1.54 -7.09 -5.85
N GLY A 180 0.45 -6.87 -5.11
CA GLY A 180 0.36 -5.72 -4.21
C GLY A 180 1.49 -5.78 -3.20
N ILE A 181 1.60 -6.89 -2.46
CA ILE A 181 2.70 -7.17 -1.52
C ILE A 181 3.25 -8.55 -1.85
N GLY A 182 4.55 -8.65 -2.07
CA GLY A 182 5.22 -9.93 -2.36
C GLY A 182 6.06 -9.91 -3.63
N GLY A 183 5.80 -10.82 -4.57
CA GLY A 183 6.61 -10.98 -5.78
C GLY A 183 6.27 -10.02 -6.90
N GLY A 184 7.28 -9.65 -7.69
CA GLY A 184 7.07 -9.03 -8.99
C GLY A 184 6.60 -10.04 -10.04
N GLY A 185 6.19 -9.56 -11.21
CA GLY A 185 5.77 -10.43 -12.32
C GLY A 185 6.89 -11.42 -12.68
N TRP A 186 6.50 -12.66 -13.01
CA TRP A 186 7.41 -13.78 -13.32
C TRP A 186 8.25 -14.27 -12.14
N SER A 187 7.95 -13.85 -10.91
CA SER A 187 8.60 -14.41 -9.73
C SER A 187 7.87 -15.69 -9.28
N SER A 188 8.62 -16.66 -8.81
CA SER A 188 8.11 -17.87 -8.18
C SER A 188 8.36 -17.82 -6.68
N GLY A 189 7.29 -17.66 -5.92
CA GLY A 189 7.30 -17.75 -4.46
C GLY A 189 7.53 -16.41 -3.76
N SER A 190 6.57 -16.04 -2.94
CA SER A 190 6.72 -15.01 -1.91
C SER A 190 6.88 -15.70 -0.56
N GLY A 191 7.81 -15.19 0.23
CA GLY A 191 8.06 -15.73 1.56
C GLY A 191 7.21 -15.06 2.63
N ASN A 192 7.57 -15.28 3.89
CA ASN A 192 6.86 -14.84 5.09
C ASN A 192 6.31 -13.40 5.01
N ILE A 193 5.00 -13.27 4.95
CA ILE A 193 4.32 -11.97 5.01
C ILE A 193 3.41 -11.98 6.23
N THR A 194 3.64 -11.05 7.13
CA THR A 194 2.89 -10.91 8.39
C THR A 194 2.24 -9.55 8.47
N VAL A 195 0.94 -9.54 8.78
CA VAL A 195 0.19 -8.31 9.09
C VAL A 195 -0.42 -8.46 10.47
N SER A 196 -0.12 -7.53 11.37
CA SER A 196 -0.56 -7.63 12.76
C SER A 196 -0.83 -6.26 13.40
N GLY A 197 -1.20 -6.25 14.68
CA GLY A 197 -1.44 -5.02 15.42
C GLY A 197 -2.60 -4.19 14.88
N ALA A 198 -2.39 -2.89 14.74
CA ALA A 198 -3.37 -1.94 14.22
C ALA A 198 -3.15 -1.59 12.74
N ALA A 199 -2.43 -2.42 12.00
CA ALA A 199 -2.13 -2.17 10.59
C ALA A 199 -3.40 -2.12 9.72
N GLN A 200 -3.55 -1.06 8.94
CA GLN A 200 -4.62 -0.91 7.95
C GLN A 200 -4.00 -1.03 6.56
N VAL A 201 -4.18 -2.19 5.94
CA VAL A 201 -3.54 -2.52 4.67
C VAL A 201 -4.56 -2.59 3.55
N THR A 202 -4.30 -1.89 2.46
CA THR A 202 -4.99 -2.08 1.17
C THR A 202 -3.99 -2.69 0.19
N ALA A 203 -4.20 -3.93 -0.18
CA ALA A 203 -3.36 -4.64 -1.12
C ALA A 203 -4.09 -4.79 -2.47
N VAL A 204 -3.49 -4.24 -3.51
CA VAL A 204 -4.07 -4.20 -4.86
C VAL A 204 -3.21 -5.04 -5.81
N ALA A 205 -3.79 -6.07 -6.36
CA ALA A 205 -3.14 -6.89 -7.38
C ALA A 205 -2.85 -6.08 -8.65
N GLY A 206 -1.69 -6.29 -9.24
CA GLY A 206 -1.38 -5.74 -10.55
C GLY A 206 -2.31 -6.33 -11.64
N LYS A 207 -2.74 -5.48 -12.55
CA LYS A 207 -3.63 -5.88 -13.65
C LYS A 207 -2.85 -6.74 -14.65
N GLY A 208 -3.47 -7.80 -15.16
CA GLY A 208 -2.92 -8.55 -16.29
C GLY A 208 -2.91 -7.73 -17.59
N GLN A 209 -2.25 -8.27 -18.62
CA GLN A 209 -2.23 -7.65 -19.95
C GLN A 209 -2.75 -8.59 -21.03
N LYS A 210 -3.74 -8.11 -21.78
CA LYS A 210 -4.34 -8.85 -22.91
C LYS A 210 -3.36 -9.07 -24.07
N LEU A 211 -2.52 -8.09 -24.35
CA LEU A 211 -1.59 -8.12 -25.51
C LEU A 211 -0.51 -9.19 -25.37
N ASN A 212 -0.11 -9.54 -24.16
CA ASN A 212 0.95 -10.53 -23.89
C ASN A 212 0.40 -11.79 -23.20
N ALA A 213 -0.94 -11.94 -23.13
CA ALA A 213 -1.60 -13.02 -22.42
C ALA A 213 -1.06 -13.22 -20.98
N SER A 214 -0.73 -12.13 -20.29
CA SER A 214 -0.21 -12.17 -18.93
C SER A 214 -1.35 -11.97 -17.94
N GLY A 215 -1.44 -12.81 -16.92
CA GLY A 215 -2.43 -12.72 -15.85
C GLY A 215 -2.11 -11.63 -14.80
N SER A 216 -3.03 -11.42 -13.88
CA SER A 216 -2.84 -10.50 -12.74
C SER A 216 -1.85 -11.08 -11.73
N GLY A 217 -1.15 -10.21 -10.99
CA GLY A 217 -0.48 -10.61 -9.75
C GLY A 217 -1.47 -11.00 -8.65
N ALA A 218 -0.97 -11.48 -7.53
CA ALA A 218 -1.73 -11.62 -6.28
C ALA A 218 -1.93 -10.26 -5.60
N THR A 219 -2.89 -10.15 -4.71
CA THR A 219 -2.95 -9.00 -3.80
C THR A 219 -1.82 -9.08 -2.79
N ILE A 220 -1.66 -10.23 -2.13
CA ILE A 220 -0.51 -10.57 -1.29
C ILE A 220 -0.03 -11.96 -1.70
N GLY A 221 1.17 -12.05 -2.22
CA GLY A 221 1.71 -13.30 -2.70
C GLY A 221 2.60 -13.14 -3.94
N ASP A 222 2.45 -14.06 -4.88
CA ASP A 222 3.29 -14.09 -6.06
C ASP A 222 2.84 -13.07 -7.12
N GLY A 223 3.79 -12.58 -7.90
CA GLY A 223 3.45 -11.96 -9.17
C GLY A 223 2.89 -12.99 -10.16
N TYR A 224 2.44 -12.52 -11.31
CA TYR A 224 2.06 -13.41 -12.40
C TYR A 224 3.18 -14.38 -12.74
N HIS A 225 2.85 -15.65 -12.84
CA HIS A 225 3.73 -16.70 -13.32
C HIS A 225 3.05 -17.47 -14.47
N ASP A 226 3.81 -17.99 -15.42
CA ASP A 226 3.34 -18.55 -16.71
C ASP A 226 2.71 -19.96 -16.58
N GLU A 227 1.89 -20.17 -15.57
CA GLU A 227 1.09 -21.39 -15.41
C GLU A 227 -0.35 -21.18 -15.90
N GLY A 228 -0.51 -20.72 -17.13
CA GLY A 228 -1.83 -20.64 -17.77
C GLY A 228 -2.35 -22.00 -18.21
N THR A 229 -3.63 -22.08 -18.49
CA THR A 229 -4.31 -23.27 -18.96
C THR A 229 -4.99 -23.03 -20.30
N TYR A 230 -5.15 -24.09 -21.11
CA TYR A 230 -6.00 -24.07 -22.29
C TYR A 230 -7.40 -24.56 -21.92
N ASP A 231 -8.44 -23.90 -22.44
CA ASP A 231 -9.80 -24.43 -22.36
C ASP A 231 -10.03 -25.61 -23.37
N GLU A 232 -11.22 -26.15 -23.32
CA GLU A 232 -11.62 -27.26 -24.22
C GLU A 232 -11.60 -26.86 -25.70
N ASP A 233 -11.69 -25.56 -25.99
CA ASP A 233 -11.66 -24.98 -27.34
C ASP A 233 -10.23 -24.61 -27.80
N GLY A 234 -9.21 -24.82 -26.95
CA GLY A 234 -7.81 -24.50 -27.22
C GLY A 234 -7.43 -23.05 -27.05
N ASN A 235 -8.25 -22.22 -26.38
CA ASN A 235 -7.90 -20.86 -26.05
C ASN A 235 -7.01 -20.83 -24.80
N TRP A 236 -5.95 -20.04 -24.87
CA TRP A 236 -5.04 -19.85 -23.75
C TRP A 236 -5.63 -18.89 -22.71
N PHE A 237 -5.68 -19.32 -21.45
CA PHE A 237 -6.01 -18.48 -20.30
C PHE A 237 -4.75 -18.28 -19.46
N PRO A 238 -4.28 -17.05 -19.31
CA PRO A 238 -3.11 -16.76 -18.48
C PRO A 238 -3.41 -17.10 -17.02
N GLY A 239 -2.45 -17.67 -16.33
CA GLY A 239 -2.49 -17.88 -14.88
C GLY A 239 -2.59 -16.54 -14.14
N SER A 240 -2.78 -16.61 -12.85
CA SER A 240 -2.71 -15.45 -11.93
C SER A 240 -1.62 -15.70 -10.90
N GLY A 241 -1.07 -14.67 -10.30
CA GLY A 241 -0.22 -14.79 -9.12
C GLY A 241 -0.98 -15.54 -8.01
N LYS A 242 -0.26 -16.40 -7.30
CA LYS A 242 -0.84 -17.19 -6.21
C LYS A 242 -0.89 -16.36 -4.93
N GLU A 243 -2.10 -16.19 -4.38
CA GLU A 243 -2.25 -15.61 -3.03
C GLU A 243 -1.58 -16.50 -2.00
N VAL A 244 -0.83 -15.90 -1.08
CA VAL A 244 -0.29 -16.59 0.09
C VAL A 244 -1.20 -16.32 1.28
N GLN A 245 -1.25 -17.29 2.19
CA GLN A 245 -1.95 -17.08 3.45
C GLN A 245 -1.12 -16.19 4.35
N VAL A 246 -1.65 -15.00 4.65
CA VAL A 246 -1.02 -14.05 5.56
C VAL A 246 -1.27 -14.48 7.00
N ASP A 247 -0.27 -14.38 7.86
CA ASP A 247 -0.50 -14.53 9.29
C ASP A 247 -1.15 -13.26 9.85
N ILE A 248 -2.44 -13.37 10.15
CA ILE A 248 -3.28 -12.30 10.73
C ILE A 248 -3.65 -12.54 12.19
N ASN A 249 -3.13 -13.59 12.83
CA ASN A 249 -3.48 -13.93 14.22
C ASN A 249 -3.13 -12.82 15.21
N GLY A 250 -2.17 -11.98 14.88
CA GLY A 250 -1.76 -10.82 15.67
C GLY A 250 -2.52 -9.53 15.39
N LEU A 251 -3.52 -9.50 14.50
CA LEU A 251 -4.33 -8.30 14.25
C LEU A 251 -5.21 -7.98 15.46
N THR A 252 -5.18 -6.73 15.90
CA THR A 252 -5.98 -6.22 17.02
C THR A 252 -7.16 -5.37 16.56
N THR A 253 -6.89 -4.26 15.90
CA THR A 253 -7.85 -3.35 15.29
C THR A 253 -7.58 -3.12 13.82
N GLY A 254 -6.53 -3.75 13.29
CA GLY A 254 -6.13 -3.66 11.89
C GLY A 254 -6.95 -4.56 10.97
N HIS A 255 -6.72 -4.38 9.68
CA HIS A 255 -7.34 -5.21 8.65
C HIS A 255 -6.50 -5.20 7.37
N ILE A 256 -6.79 -6.16 6.49
CA ILE A 256 -6.29 -6.17 5.12
C ILE A 256 -7.50 -6.07 4.19
N TYR A 257 -7.48 -5.13 3.29
CA TYR A 257 -8.44 -4.98 2.22
C TYR A 257 -7.79 -5.34 0.88
N HIS A 258 -8.26 -6.39 0.29
CA HIS A 258 -7.74 -6.94 -0.96
C HIS A 258 -8.56 -6.47 -2.15
N LYS A 259 -7.89 -6.06 -3.22
CA LYS A 259 -8.53 -5.64 -4.47
C LYS A 259 -7.88 -6.28 -5.69
N VAL A 260 -8.70 -6.86 -6.54
CA VAL A 260 -8.30 -7.37 -7.86
C VAL A 260 -9.15 -6.70 -8.92
N TYR A 261 -8.51 -6.18 -9.94
CA TYR A 261 -9.18 -5.53 -11.06
C TYR A 261 -9.07 -6.37 -12.34
N ASN A 262 -10.05 -6.22 -13.23
CA ASN A 262 -9.95 -6.67 -14.60
C ASN A 262 -8.99 -5.80 -15.41
N GLU A 263 -8.59 -6.24 -16.57
CA GLU A 263 -7.74 -5.49 -17.51
C GLU A 263 -8.33 -4.12 -17.89
N ASP A 264 -9.66 -4.01 -17.98
CA ASP A 264 -10.39 -2.79 -18.31
C ASP A 264 -10.48 -1.80 -17.13
N GLY A 265 -9.96 -2.18 -15.96
CA GLY A 265 -9.98 -1.37 -14.75
C GLY A 265 -11.25 -1.51 -13.91
N SER A 266 -12.23 -2.32 -14.33
CA SER A 266 -13.38 -2.66 -13.49
C SER A 266 -12.96 -3.57 -12.33
N LEU A 267 -13.60 -3.43 -11.17
CA LEU A 267 -13.33 -4.26 -10.02
C LEU A 267 -13.76 -5.71 -10.32
N LYS A 268 -12.83 -6.65 -10.18
CA LYS A 268 -13.07 -8.10 -10.40
C LYS A 268 -13.48 -8.79 -9.10
N ARG A 269 -12.75 -8.51 -8.01
CA ARG A 269 -12.94 -9.15 -6.71
C ARG A 269 -12.35 -8.27 -5.62
N GLU A 270 -13.01 -8.27 -4.45
CA GLU A 270 -12.49 -7.67 -3.23
C GLU A 270 -12.88 -8.51 -2.01
N TRP A 271 -12.08 -8.47 -0.97
CA TRP A 271 -12.37 -9.12 0.31
C TRP A 271 -11.55 -8.51 1.43
N TRP A 272 -11.92 -8.85 2.68
CA TRP A 272 -11.28 -8.37 3.89
C TRP A 272 -10.71 -9.52 4.70
N GLU A 273 -9.60 -9.27 5.36
CA GLU A 273 -9.03 -10.15 6.39
C GLU A 273 -8.75 -9.35 7.68
N PRO A 274 -9.24 -9.77 8.85
CA PRO A 274 -10.23 -10.85 8.99
C PRO A 274 -11.54 -10.52 8.28
N GLU A 275 -12.31 -11.53 7.92
CA GLU A 275 -13.66 -11.31 7.36
C GLU A 275 -14.41 -10.34 8.27
N ARG A 276 -14.97 -9.29 7.69
CA ARG A 276 -15.86 -8.41 8.45
C ARG A 276 -16.98 -9.27 9.01
N PRO A 277 -17.30 -9.15 10.32
CA PRO A 277 -18.47 -9.83 10.88
C PRO A 277 -19.65 -9.49 9.99
N GLN A 278 -20.20 -10.51 9.31
CA GLN A 278 -21.46 -10.34 8.59
C GLN A 278 -22.48 -9.89 9.63
N PRO A 279 -23.30 -8.87 9.34
CA PRO A 279 -24.38 -8.52 10.24
C PRO A 279 -25.18 -9.78 10.50
N ASN A 280 -25.27 -10.17 11.77
CA ASN A 280 -26.11 -11.31 12.16
C ASN A 280 -27.54 -10.99 11.69
N PRO A 281 -28.14 -11.77 10.78
CA PRO A 281 -29.49 -11.47 10.29
C PRO A 281 -30.54 -11.44 11.41
N GLU A 282 -30.23 -12.04 12.58
CA GLU A 282 -31.11 -12.05 13.75
C GLU A 282 -30.93 -10.83 14.69
N GLU A 283 -29.86 -10.01 14.51
CA GLU A 283 -29.60 -8.78 15.26
C GLU A 283 -29.82 -7.50 14.44
N SER A 284 -30.25 -7.61 13.19
CA SER A 284 -30.68 -6.45 12.41
C SER A 284 -32.01 -5.90 12.98
N ASN A 285 -31.91 -5.14 14.07
CA ASN A 285 -32.88 -4.08 14.25
C ASN A 285 -32.62 -3.12 13.08
N GLU A 286 -33.23 -3.41 11.93
CA GLU A 286 -33.27 -2.50 10.79
C GLU A 286 -33.75 -1.14 11.31
N VAL A 287 -32.79 -0.26 11.54
CA VAL A 287 -33.11 1.15 11.46
C VAL A 287 -33.53 1.34 10.02
N ASP A 288 -34.80 1.62 9.79
CA ASP A 288 -35.31 2.00 8.47
C ASP A 288 -34.51 3.22 8.01
N LEU A 289 -33.40 2.93 7.33
CA LEU A 289 -32.53 3.95 6.72
C LEU A 289 -33.20 4.62 5.52
N GLY A 290 -34.45 4.23 5.23
CA GLY A 290 -35.38 4.94 4.35
C GLY A 290 -35.80 6.31 4.89
N THR A 291 -35.17 6.80 5.98
CA THR A 291 -35.38 8.18 6.43
C THR A 291 -34.81 9.12 5.38
N PRO A 292 -35.61 9.75 4.53
CA PRO A 292 -35.15 10.63 3.49
C PRO A 292 -34.29 11.73 4.07
N GLY A 293 -33.05 11.89 3.60
CA GLY A 293 -32.21 13.02 3.98
C GLY A 293 -31.00 12.71 4.87
N LEU A 294 -30.72 11.43 5.18
CA LEU A 294 -29.42 11.03 5.74
C LEU A 294 -28.61 10.35 4.65
N HIS A 295 -27.43 10.88 4.33
CA HIS A 295 -26.52 10.30 3.34
C HIS A 295 -25.07 10.70 3.61
N VAL A 296 -24.16 9.95 3.02
CA VAL A 296 -22.72 10.22 3.05
C VAL A 296 -22.28 10.68 1.65
N GLU A 297 -21.43 11.69 1.61
CA GLU A 297 -20.91 12.25 0.36
C GLU A 297 -19.39 12.47 0.43
N THR A 298 -18.74 12.53 -0.73
CA THR A 298 -17.35 12.99 -0.85
C THR A 298 -17.25 14.47 -0.51
N LEU A 299 -16.04 14.99 -0.39
CA LEU A 299 -15.84 16.43 -0.18
C LEU A 299 -16.32 17.28 -1.36
N GLU A 300 -16.43 16.67 -2.55
CA GLU A 300 -16.95 17.27 -3.79
C GLU A 300 -18.47 17.11 -3.97
N GLY A 301 -19.16 16.42 -3.05
CA GLY A 301 -20.61 16.26 -3.05
C GLY A 301 -21.16 15.03 -3.80
N SER A 302 -20.33 14.07 -4.17
CA SER A 302 -20.79 12.80 -4.75
C SER A 302 -21.26 11.84 -3.66
N LEU A 303 -22.39 11.18 -3.84
CA LEU A 303 -22.94 10.21 -2.89
C LEU A 303 -21.98 9.02 -2.73
N LEU A 304 -21.80 8.58 -1.48
CA LEU A 304 -21.00 7.46 -1.09
C LEU A 304 -21.87 6.38 -0.42
N PRO A 305 -21.57 5.09 -0.64
CA PRO A 305 -22.17 4.03 0.16
C PRO A 305 -21.69 4.11 1.61
N PHE A 306 -22.55 3.73 2.53
CA PHE A 306 -22.22 3.67 3.95
C PHE A 306 -22.98 2.53 4.63
N ASP A 307 -22.42 2.03 5.72
CA ASP A 307 -23.08 1.13 6.64
C ASP A 307 -23.60 1.91 7.84
N ALA A 308 -24.79 1.55 8.34
CA ALA A 308 -25.28 2.13 9.57
C ALA A 308 -25.75 1.04 10.53
N ARG A 309 -25.34 1.16 11.79
CA ARG A 309 -25.69 0.21 12.85
C ARG A 309 -26.14 0.97 14.08
N ARG A 310 -27.18 0.46 14.74
CA ARG A 310 -27.65 1.00 16.00
C ARG A 310 -27.33 0.07 17.16
N GLN A 311 -26.78 0.65 18.22
CA GLN A 311 -26.61 -0.04 19.49
C GLN A 311 -27.09 0.88 20.62
N GLY A 312 -28.21 0.52 21.24
CA GLY A 312 -28.87 1.40 22.22
C GLY A 312 -29.28 2.74 21.63
N GLY A 313 -28.86 3.83 22.25
CA GLY A 313 -29.07 5.21 21.78
C GLY A 313 -28.04 5.72 20.77
N THR A 314 -27.10 4.89 20.32
CA THR A 314 -26.05 5.30 19.39
C THR A 314 -26.27 4.70 18.00
N LEU A 315 -26.33 5.54 16.97
CA LEU A 315 -26.27 5.15 15.57
C LEU A 315 -24.83 5.32 15.05
N THR A 316 -24.20 4.25 14.64
CA THR A 316 -22.86 4.28 14.03
C THR A 316 -23.03 4.25 12.50
N VAL A 317 -22.58 5.29 11.83
CA VAL A 317 -22.52 5.43 10.36
C VAL A 317 -21.08 5.28 9.94
N THR A 318 -20.77 4.28 9.13
CA THR A 318 -19.41 3.97 8.70
C THR A 318 -19.29 4.15 7.18
N SER A 319 -18.26 4.89 6.76
CA SER A 319 -17.88 5.02 5.35
C SER A 319 -16.42 4.62 5.19
N ASP A 320 -16.14 3.82 4.17
CA ASP A 320 -14.80 3.26 3.89
C ASP A 320 -13.85 4.27 3.22
N THR A 321 -14.17 5.54 3.26
CA THR A 321 -13.36 6.60 2.67
C THR A 321 -12.45 7.26 3.71
N LEU A 322 -11.32 7.79 3.25
CA LEU A 322 -10.39 8.55 4.10
C LEU A 322 -11.05 9.80 4.69
N ALA A 323 -11.87 10.49 3.88
CA ALA A 323 -12.61 11.67 4.28
C ALA A 323 -13.97 11.68 3.58
N ALA A 324 -15.02 11.94 4.34
CA ALA A 324 -16.37 12.06 3.85
C ALA A 324 -17.17 13.04 4.72
N ARG A 325 -18.30 13.49 4.20
CA ARG A 325 -19.28 14.26 4.94
C ARG A 325 -20.50 13.41 5.22
N LEU A 326 -20.95 13.40 6.46
CA LEU A 326 -22.28 12.92 6.82
C LEU A 326 -23.26 14.09 6.72
N HIS A 327 -24.24 13.96 5.85
CA HIS A 327 -25.27 14.96 5.65
C HIS A 327 -26.61 14.45 6.20
N GLY A 328 -27.23 15.22 7.07
CA GLY A 328 -28.54 14.90 7.62
C GLY A 328 -29.46 16.11 7.55
N THR A 329 -30.65 15.94 6.97
CA THR A 329 -31.69 16.98 7.06
C THR A 329 -32.23 17.05 8.47
N ARG A 330 -32.81 18.18 8.85
CA ARG A 330 -33.49 18.36 10.13
C ARG A 330 -34.56 17.28 10.35
N GLN A 331 -35.34 16.97 9.32
CA GLN A 331 -36.39 15.94 9.37
C GLN A 331 -35.82 14.55 9.63
N ALA A 332 -34.66 14.20 9.01
CA ALA A 332 -33.97 12.95 9.25
C ALA A 332 -33.48 12.82 10.71
N LEU A 333 -32.91 13.90 11.24
CA LEU A 333 -32.45 13.93 12.64
C LEU A 333 -33.60 13.83 13.65
N GLU A 334 -34.72 14.51 13.38
CA GLU A 334 -35.95 14.41 14.19
C GLU A 334 -36.49 12.97 14.19
N ALA A 335 -36.54 12.32 13.02
CA ALA A 335 -36.99 10.92 12.91
C ALA A 335 -36.05 9.95 13.66
N LEU A 336 -34.75 10.11 13.59
CA LEU A 336 -33.77 9.32 14.34
C LEU A 336 -33.96 9.50 15.86
N ARG A 337 -34.22 10.73 16.30
CA ARG A 337 -34.49 11.04 17.70
C ARG A 337 -35.79 10.39 18.18
N GLU A 338 -36.87 10.42 17.38
CA GLU A 338 -38.12 9.74 17.70
C GLU A 338 -37.94 8.22 17.82
N GLN A 339 -36.99 7.65 17.08
CA GLN A 339 -36.58 6.26 17.19
C GLN A 339 -35.69 6.01 18.41
N GLY A 340 -35.32 7.01 19.19
CA GLY A 340 -34.50 6.91 20.39
C GLY A 340 -32.99 6.92 20.10
N VAL A 341 -32.55 7.50 18.99
CA VAL A 341 -31.14 7.78 18.75
C VAL A 341 -30.75 9.07 19.46
N GLU A 342 -29.79 8.98 20.35
CA GLU A 342 -29.26 10.11 21.13
C GLU A 342 -27.95 10.64 20.54
N GLN A 343 -27.18 9.75 19.90
CA GLN A 343 -25.87 10.07 19.34
C GLN A 343 -25.70 9.40 17.97
N ILE A 344 -24.97 10.09 17.08
CA ILE A 344 -24.47 9.52 15.83
C ILE A 344 -22.96 9.50 15.91
N GLN A 345 -22.36 8.32 15.75
CA GLN A 345 -20.93 8.16 15.51
C GLN A 345 -20.70 8.04 14.01
N PHE A 346 -20.02 9.02 13.44
CA PHE A 346 -19.59 8.96 12.04
C PHE A 346 -18.14 8.49 11.98
N VAL A 347 -17.94 7.34 11.35
CA VAL A 347 -16.66 6.64 11.26
C VAL A 347 -16.18 6.67 9.81
N THR A 348 -15.01 7.23 9.59
CA THR A 348 -14.24 7.12 8.35
C THR A 348 -12.95 6.37 8.65
N THR A 349 -12.19 6.01 7.64
CA THR A 349 -10.90 5.32 7.85
C THR A 349 -9.88 6.16 8.64
N LEU A 350 -10.03 7.49 8.65
CA LEU A 350 -9.12 8.38 9.39
C LEU A 350 -9.64 8.83 10.75
N LYS A 351 -10.96 8.86 10.97
CA LYS A 351 -11.50 9.53 12.16
C LYS A 351 -12.88 9.02 12.52
N THR A 352 -13.14 8.94 13.82
CA THR A 352 -14.48 8.83 14.39
C THR A 352 -14.91 10.18 14.96
N THR A 353 -16.10 10.64 14.57
CA THR A 353 -16.71 11.87 15.08
C THR A 353 -18.05 11.54 15.73
N THR A 354 -18.27 11.95 16.97
CA THR A 354 -19.54 11.75 17.67
C THR A 354 -20.34 13.07 17.66
N LEU A 355 -21.59 12.98 17.26
CA LEU A 355 -22.55 14.07 17.20
C LEU A 355 -23.72 13.75 18.13
N SER A 356 -24.18 14.71 18.92
CA SER A 356 -25.43 14.59 19.69
C SER A 356 -26.63 14.88 18.79
N VAL A 357 -27.68 14.08 18.91
CA VAL A 357 -28.98 14.27 18.22
C VAL A 357 -29.93 14.97 19.18
N ALA A 358 -29.49 16.05 19.83
CA ALA A 358 -30.26 16.80 20.81
C ALA A 358 -31.29 17.76 20.17
#